data_48e5f22739dd6842def5002eca2d19cd
#
_entry.id   48e5f22739dd6842def5002eca2d19cd
#
_cell.length_a   1.000
_cell.length_b   1.000
_cell.length_c   1.000
_cell.angle_alpha   90.00
_cell.angle_beta   90.00
_cell.angle_gamma   90.00
#
_symmetry.space_group_name_H-M   'P 1'
#
loop_
_entity.id
_entity.type
_entity.pdbx_description
1 polymer ?
#
loop_
_entity_poly.entity_id
_entity_poly.type
_entity_poly.pdbx_seq_one_letter_code
_entity_poly.pdbx_strand_id
1 'polypeptide(L)'
;AYNTIAKNPSGLPAEGQTSSAYDLALIAREGLSRPDFFEYVNTRVIEDFPGYMPENAGDPRPTMPIATQNPLFIQGYEGAIGVKTGWTTEAGRTFVGAAERGGTSLVVTMLNIEGEIYPSASALLDWGFANIDEVSPVGYLVDPLDDVATGGEPSSAVDSGGAPAPPNAQVSGDASVVTTASAGDTPRWGWIWALVAAMLVGLLLVIAGLRSLRGPGSGGGGRRMRS
;
A
#
# COMPACT_ATOMS: atom_id res chain seq x y z
N ALA A 1 12.22 13.61 -11.11
CA ALA A 1 12.39 12.91 -9.81
C ALA A 1 13.61 13.48 -9.05
N TYR A 2 13.56 14.79 -8.74
CA TYR A 2 14.72 15.51 -8.17
C TYR A 2 15.02 15.17 -6.71
N ASN A 3 14.06 14.62 -5.98
CA ASN A 3 14.23 14.22 -4.57
C ASN A 3 14.58 12.73 -4.44
N THR A 4 14.85 12.06 -5.55
CA THR A 4 15.23 10.64 -5.55
C THR A 4 16.72 10.47 -5.83
N ILE A 5 17.41 9.83 -4.91
CA ILE A 5 18.80 9.42 -5.03
C ILE A 5 18.86 7.91 -4.84
N ALA A 6 19.00 7.16 -5.93
CA ALA A 6 19.19 5.72 -5.91
C ALA A 6 20.69 5.39 -5.80
N LYS A 7 21.09 4.71 -4.72
CA LYS A 7 22.49 4.31 -4.47
C LYS A 7 22.76 2.86 -4.87
N ASN A 8 21.74 2.02 -4.92
CA ASN A 8 21.83 0.63 -5.32
C ASN A 8 20.53 0.16 -5.98
N PRO A 9 20.59 -0.92 -6.79
CA PRO A 9 19.40 -1.46 -7.45
C PRO A 9 18.53 -2.34 -6.53
N SER A 10 19.01 -2.72 -5.36
CA SER A 10 18.34 -3.66 -4.46
C SER A 10 17.27 -3.00 -3.59
N GLY A 11 17.32 -1.67 -3.41
CA GLY A 11 16.46 -0.93 -2.49
C GLY A 11 16.84 -1.12 -1.01
N LEU A 12 17.99 -1.75 -0.71
CA LEU A 12 18.51 -1.85 0.65
C LEU A 12 19.07 -0.50 1.12
N PRO A 13 19.09 -0.22 2.43
CA PRO A 13 19.58 1.03 2.96
C PRO A 13 21.02 1.34 2.49
N ALA A 14 21.24 2.60 2.11
CA ALA A 14 22.53 3.13 1.78
C ALA A 14 22.58 4.61 2.16
N GLU A 15 23.75 5.10 2.58
CA GLU A 15 23.91 6.50 2.95
C GLU A 15 23.51 7.45 1.83
N GLY A 16 22.60 8.37 2.13
CA GLY A 16 22.06 9.34 1.17
C GLY A 16 21.08 8.77 0.15
N GLN A 17 20.62 7.53 0.30
CA GLN A 17 19.51 6.99 -0.51
C GLN A 17 18.19 7.56 -0.03
N THR A 18 17.50 8.29 -0.88
CA THR A 18 16.25 8.98 -0.54
C THR A 18 15.25 8.95 -1.71
N SER A 19 13.99 9.14 -1.40
CA SER A 19 12.94 9.39 -2.39
C SER A 19 11.79 10.17 -1.75
N SER A 20 10.85 10.64 -2.57
CA SER A 20 9.58 11.23 -2.15
C SER A 20 8.40 10.47 -2.75
N ALA A 21 7.23 10.59 -2.12
CA ALA A 21 6.00 9.99 -2.66
C ALA A 21 5.69 10.53 -4.06
N TYR A 22 5.92 11.81 -4.29
CA TYR A 22 5.75 12.44 -5.60
C TYR A 22 6.70 11.84 -6.66
N ASP A 23 7.99 11.71 -6.33
CA ASP A 23 8.95 11.13 -7.27
C ASP A 23 8.64 9.66 -7.59
N LEU A 24 8.20 8.89 -6.59
CA LEU A 24 7.75 7.51 -6.82
C LEU A 24 6.51 7.46 -7.73
N ALA A 25 5.60 8.45 -7.64
CA ALA A 25 4.47 8.55 -8.57
C ALA A 25 4.92 8.86 -10.00
N LEU A 26 5.92 9.75 -10.19
CA LEU A 26 6.53 10.01 -11.51
C LEU A 26 7.14 8.74 -12.09
N ILE A 27 7.94 8.02 -11.30
CA ILE A 27 8.61 6.78 -11.71
C ILE A 27 7.58 5.69 -12.04
N ALA A 28 6.52 5.58 -11.22
CA ALA A 28 5.46 4.61 -11.45
C ALA A 28 4.68 4.92 -12.73
N ARG A 29 4.31 6.19 -12.98
CA ARG A 29 3.63 6.61 -14.22
C ARG A 29 4.45 6.25 -15.44
N GLU A 30 5.74 6.60 -15.44
CA GLU A 30 6.64 6.27 -16.53
C GLU A 30 6.81 4.75 -16.71
N GLY A 31 7.03 4.03 -15.63
CA GLY A 31 7.13 2.57 -15.68
C GLY A 31 5.88 1.91 -16.23
N LEU A 32 4.69 2.30 -15.75
CA LEU A 32 3.42 1.71 -16.17
C LEU A 32 3.05 2.04 -17.63
N SER A 33 3.62 3.08 -18.22
CA SER A 33 3.47 3.38 -19.65
C SER A 33 4.26 2.41 -20.56
N ARG A 34 5.19 1.64 -19.99
CA ARG A 34 6.03 0.67 -20.69
C ARG A 34 5.43 -0.73 -20.61
N PRO A 35 5.14 -1.37 -21.75
CA PRO A 35 4.49 -2.69 -21.76
C PRO A 35 5.27 -3.78 -21.00
N ASP A 36 6.59 -3.78 -21.12
CA ASP A 36 7.48 -4.74 -20.44
C ASP A 36 7.43 -4.58 -18.92
N PHE A 37 7.49 -3.35 -18.42
CA PHE A 37 7.38 -3.07 -16.99
C PHE A 37 6.00 -3.43 -16.46
N PHE A 38 4.94 -3.08 -17.19
CA PHE A 38 3.56 -3.42 -16.84
C PHE A 38 3.37 -4.93 -16.69
N GLU A 39 3.89 -5.73 -17.63
CA GLU A 39 3.84 -7.18 -17.57
C GLU A 39 4.52 -7.71 -16.29
N TYR A 40 5.71 -7.21 -15.97
CA TYR A 40 6.45 -7.66 -14.78
C TYR A 40 5.71 -7.33 -13.48
N VAL A 41 5.23 -6.09 -13.31
CA VAL A 41 4.56 -5.68 -12.06
C VAL A 41 3.17 -6.28 -11.89
N ASN A 42 2.52 -6.68 -12.98
CA ASN A 42 1.21 -7.34 -12.99
C ASN A 42 1.31 -8.87 -12.87
N THR A 43 2.50 -9.45 -12.94
CA THR A 43 2.71 -10.89 -12.77
C THR A 43 2.42 -11.30 -11.34
N ARG A 44 1.45 -12.20 -11.16
CA ARG A 44 1.00 -12.67 -9.84
C ARG A 44 1.75 -13.90 -9.36
N VAL A 45 2.01 -14.83 -10.27
CA VAL A 45 2.70 -16.09 -10.00
C VAL A 45 3.58 -16.43 -11.19
N ILE A 46 4.76 -16.94 -10.92
CA ILE A 46 5.64 -17.62 -11.89
C ILE A 46 5.71 -19.07 -11.41
N GLU A 47 5.10 -20.00 -12.17
CA GLU A 47 4.99 -21.39 -11.77
C GLU A 47 6.33 -22.14 -11.85
N ASP A 48 7.11 -21.87 -12.88
CA ASP A 48 8.32 -22.61 -13.21
C ASP A 48 9.61 -21.82 -12.85
N PHE A 49 9.60 -21.11 -11.73
CA PHE A 49 10.81 -20.39 -11.31
C PHE A 49 11.92 -21.39 -10.96
N PRO A 50 13.15 -21.22 -11.51
CA PRO A 50 14.25 -22.14 -11.22
C PRO A 50 14.60 -22.16 -9.75
N GLY A 51 14.46 -23.32 -9.10
CA GLY A 51 14.81 -23.54 -7.71
C GLY A 51 16.33 -23.56 -7.47
N TYR A 52 16.77 -24.21 -6.43
CA TYR A 52 18.21 -24.34 -6.12
C TYR A 52 18.92 -25.24 -7.14
N MET A 53 20.24 -25.09 -7.21
CA MET A 53 21.06 -25.95 -8.08
C MET A 53 21.05 -27.38 -7.54
N PRO A 54 20.91 -28.41 -8.42
CA PRO A 54 21.00 -29.80 -8.01
C PRO A 54 22.42 -30.14 -7.50
N GLU A 55 22.50 -31.12 -6.59
CA GLU A 55 23.78 -31.55 -6.01
C GLU A 55 24.71 -32.21 -7.05
N ASN A 56 24.13 -32.92 -8.03
CA ASN A 56 24.92 -33.59 -9.07
C ASN A 56 24.83 -32.82 -10.39
N ALA A 57 25.98 -32.74 -11.07
CA ALA A 57 26.05 -32.18 -12.42
C ALA A 57 25.27 -33.08 -13.40
N GLY A 58 24.28 -32.49 -14.09
CA GLY A 58 23.47 -33.20 -15.06
C GLY A 58 22.05 -33.55 -14.57
N ASP A 59 21.77 -33.44 -13.28
CA ASP A 59 20.42 -33.57 -12.78
C ASP A 59 19.57 -32.36 -13.21
N PRO A 60 18.27 -32.58 -13.51
CA PRO A 60 17.38 -31.48 -13.87
C PRO A 60 17.22 -30.51 -12.68
N ARG A 61 17.31 -29.23 -12.96
CA ARG A 61 17.09 -28.21 -11.94
C ARG A 61 15.60 -28.21 -11.55
N PRO A 62 15.26 -28.39 -10.27
CA PRO A 62 13.87 -28.31 -9.85
C PRO A 62 13.31 -26.90 -10.07
N THR A 63 12.00 -26.81 -10.31
CA THR A 63 11.28 -25.55 -10.36
C THR A 63 10.40 -25.42 -9.14
N MET A 64 10.04 -24.18 -8.78
CA MET A 64 9.15 -23.87 -7.70
C MET A 64 8.29 -22.64 -8.05
N PRO A 65 7.03 -22.58 -7.66
CA PRO A 65 6.24 -21.40 -7.87
C PRO A 65 6.70 -20.27 -6.94
N ILE A 66 6.77 -19.06 -7.47
CA ILE A 66 6.91 -17.84 -6.68
C ILE A 66 5.72 -16.93 -6.94
N ALA A 67 5.17 -16.36 -5.88
CA ALA A 67 4.01 -15.47 -5.94
C ALA A 67 4.36 -14.06 -5.48
N THR A 68 3.61 -13.10 -6.00
CA THR A 68 3.74 -11.70 -5.60
C THR A 68 3.45 -11.50 -4.12
N GLN A 69 4.18 -10.58 -3.50
CA GLN A 69 3.93 -10.11 -2.13
C GLN A 69 3.07 -8.83 -2.10
N ASN A 70 2.54 -8.40 -3.25
CA ASN A 70 1.71 -7.21 -3.32
C ASN A 70 0.35 -7.44 -2.66
N PRO A 71 0.01 -6.69 -1.59
CA PRO A 71 -1.21 -6.91 -0.84
C PRO A 71 -2.49 -6.62 -1.62
N LEU A 72 -2.46 -5.78 -2.66
CA LEU A 72 -3.62 -5.57 -3.53
C LEU A 72 -3.99 -6.86 -4.27
N PHE A 73 -2.99 -7.62 -4.74
CA PHE A 73 -3.23 -8.91 -5.40
C PHE A 73 -3.65 -9.99 -4.41
N ILE A 74 -2.96 -10.07 -3.26
CA ILE A 74 -3.22 -11.09 -2.23
C ILE A 74 -4.66 -10.98 -1.70
N GLN A 75 -5.13 -9.74 -1.51
CA GLN A 75 -6.49 -9.46 -0.99
C GLN A 75 -7.55 -9.35 -2.10
N GLY A 76 -7.18 -9.55 -3.37
CA GLY A 76 -8.12 -9.50 -4.48
C GLY A 76 -8.73 -8.12 -4.74
N TYR A 77 -7.96 -7.05 -4.54
CA TYR A 77 -8.44 -5.70 -4.81
C TYR A 77 -8.82 -5.54 -6.29
N GLU A 78 -10.05 -5.05 -6.52
CA GLU A 78 -10.60 -4.89 -7.87
C GLU A 78 -9.77 -3.94 -8.72
N GLY A 79 -9.39 -4.40 -9.92
CA GLY A 79 -8.60 -3.61 -10.86
C GLY A 79 -7.11 -3.52 -10.51
N ALA A 80 -6.61 -4.26 -9.50
CA ALA A 80 -5.19 -4.19 -9.12
C ALA A 80 -4.25 -4.48 -10.29
N ILE A 81 -3.26 -3.59 -10.50
CA ILE A 81 -2.21 -3.68 -11.52
C ILE A 81 -0.85 -4.05 -10.90
N GLY A 82 -0.51 -3.48 -9.75
CA GLY A 82 0.80 -3.64 -9.13
C GLY A 82 0.98 -2.60 -8.02
N VAL A 83 2.16 -2.10 -7.67
CA VAL A 83 3.44 -2.11 -8.40
C VAL A 83 4.52 -2.76 -7.50
N LYS A 84 4.90 -2.10 -6.37
CA LYS A 84 6.03 -2.54 -5.53
C LYS A 84 5.82 -2.27 -4.06
N THR A 85 6.11 -3.29 -3.25
CA THR A 85 6.24 -3.20 -1.80
C THR A 85 7.69 -3.01 -1.39
N GLY A 86 7.93 -2.35 -0.26
CA GLY A 86 9.24 -2.27 0.35
C GLY A 86 9.14 -2.25 1.87
N TRP A 87 10.17 -2.77 2.53
CA TRP A 87 10.32 -2.66 3.97
C TRP A 87 11.79 -2.71 4.37
N THR A 88 12.19 -1.75 5.18
CA THR A 88 13.46 -1.78 5.92
C THR A 88 13.23 -1.19 7.31
N THR A 89 14.11 -1.50 8.25
CA THR A 89 14.02 -0.94 9.61
C THR A 89 14.13 0.59 9.61
N GLU A 90 14.90 1.15 8.69
CA GLU A 90 15.15 2.59 8.62
C GLU A 90 14.03 3.37 7.91
N ALA A 91 13.53 2.83 6.79
CA ALA A 91 12.51 3.50 5.97
C ALA A 91 11.06 3.15 6.36
N GLY A 92 10.86 2.14 7.21
CA GLY A 92 9.53 1.59 7.46
C GLY A 92 8.97 0.86 6.24
N ARG A 93 7.66 0.62 6.24
CA ARG A 93 6.95 0.07 5.08
C ARG A 93 6.74 1.13 4.03
N THR A 94 6.99 0.77 2.78
CA THR A 94 6.77 1.63 1.61
C THR A 94 5.92 0.89 0.59
N PHE A 95 5.11 1.60 -0.15
CA PHE A 95 4.24 1.01 -1.15
C PHE A 95 3.98 1.94 -2.32
N VAL A 96 4.08 1.39 -3.50
CA VAL A 96 3.53 1.96 -4.73
C VAL A 96 2.48 0.98 -5.21
N GLY A 97 1.23 1.39 -5.23
CA GLY A 97 0.08 0.61 -5.69
C GLY A 97 -0.57 1.25 -6.90
N ALA A 98 -1.09 0.43 -7.82
CA ALA A 98 -1.87 0.89 -8.95
C ALA A 98 -3.08 0.01 -9.16
N ALA A 99 -4.17 0.63 -9.58
CA ALA A 99 -5.40 -0.05 -9.96
C ALA A 99 -6.11 0.71 -11.08
N GLU A 100 -6.92 -0.03 -11.87
CA GLU A 100 -7.72 0.53 -12.95
C GLU A 100 -9.18 0.08 -12.82
N ARG A 101 -10.11 1.03 -12.93
CA ARG A 101 -11.55 0.78 -12.98
C ARG A 101 -12.19 1.68 -14.02
N GLY A 102 -13.00 1.12 -14.91
CA GLY A 102 -13.75 1.90 -15.91
C GLY A 102 -12.88 2.72 -16.85
N GLY A 103 -11.64 2.30 -17.13
CA GLY A 103 -10.69 3.05 -17.97
C GLY A 103 -9.94 4.17 -17.22
N THR A 104 -10.17 4.33 -15.92
CA THR A 104 -9.40 5.25 -15.06
C THR A 104 -8.37 4.48 -14.27
N SER A 105 -7.11 4.86 -14.40
CA SER A 105 -6.00 4.28 -13.64
C SER A 105 -5.58 5.23 -12.52
N LEU A 106 -5.44 4.70 -11.30
CA LEU A 106 -4.96 5.44 -10.14
C LEU A 106 -3.66 4.81 -9.62
N VAL A 107 -2.75 5.66 -9.18
CA VAL A 107 -1.52 5.27 -8.48
C VAL A 107 -1.54 5.85 -7.08
N VAL A 108 -1.26 5.01 -6.09
CA VAL A 108 -1.04 5.41 -4.70
C VAL A 108 0.42 5.20 -4.34
N THR A 109 1.05 6.21 -3.74
CA THR A 109 2.43 6.14 -3.25
C THR A 109 2.47 6.47 -1.77
N MET A 110 3.01 5.56 -0.98
CA MET A 110 3.04 5.67 0.48
C MET A 110 4.44 5.35 1.00
N LEU A 111 4.94 6.17 1.90
CA LEU A 111 6.24 6.02 2.57
C LEU A 111 6.05 5.99 4.07
N ASN A 112 6.90 5.24 4.77
CA ASN A 112 6.87 5.10 6.23
C ASN A 112 5.48 4.77 6.78
N ILE A 113 4.86 3.72 6.21
CA ILE A 113 3.50 3.32 6.57
C ILE A 113 3.51 2.66 7.95
N GLU A 114 2.66 3.19 8.83
CA GLU A 114 2.38 2.56 10.11
C GLU A 114 1.30 1.47 9.94
N GLY A 115 1.54 0.28 10.48
CA GLY A 115 0.61 -0.86 10.38
C GLY A 115 0.63 -1.57 9.03
N GLU A 116 -0.50 -2.11 8.60
CA GLU A 116 -0.63 -2.90 7.39
C GLU A 116 -0.84 -2.03 6.14
N ILE A 117 -0.22 -2.42 5.03
CA ILE A 117 -0.27 -1.68 3.77
C ILE A 117 -1.68 -1.68 3.17
N TYR A 118 -2.35 -2.86 3.15
CA TYR A 118 -3.60 -3.05 2.42
C TYR A 118 -4.74 -2.11 2.86
N PRO A 119 -5.05 -1.96 4.15
CA PRO A 119 -6.13 -1.07 4.57
C PRO A 119 -5.93 0.38 4.15
N SER A 120 -4.69 0.87 4.23
CA SER A 120 -4.36 2.25 3.84
C SER A 120 -4.40 2.43 2.32
N ALA A 121 -3.81 1.49 1.58
CA ALA A 121 -3.78 1.56 0.12
C ALA A 121 -5.17 1.43 -0.50
N SER A 122 -5.98 0.45 -0.05
CA SER A 122 -7.34 0.26 -0.54
C SER A 122 -8.24 1.45 -0.24
N ALA A 123 -8.15 2.01 0.98
CA ALA A 123 -8.93 3.19 1.35
C ALA A 123 -8.60 4.41 0.48
N LEU A 124 -7.32 4.65 0.18
CA LEU A 124 -6.89 5.76 -0.70
C LEU A 124 -7.35 5.55 -2.14
N LEU A 125 -7.22 4.33 -2.68
CA LEU A 125 -7.67 4.01 -4.02
C LEU A 125 -9.20 4.09 -4.13
N ASP A 126 -9.94 3.54 -3.17
CA ASP A 126 -11.40 3.61 -3.15
C ASP A 126 -11.89 5.05 -3.05
N TRP A 127 -11.25 5.86 -2.20
CA TRP A 127 -11.54 7.29 -2.11
C TRP A 127 -11.26 7.99 -3.46
N GLY A 128 -10.12 7.68 -4.10
CA GLY A 128 -9.77 8.25 -5.39
C GLY A 128 -10.77 7.91 -6.48
N PHE A 129 -11.17 6.65 -6.62
CA PHE A 129 -12.18 6.24 -7.61
C PHE A 129 -13.57 6.84 -7.32
N ALA A 130 -13.93 6.99 -6.05
CA ALA A 130 -15.23 7.54 -5.69
C ALA A 130 -15.35 9.04 -5.93
N ASN A 131 -14.23 9.76 -5.92
CA ASN A 131 -14.24 11.24 -5.98
C ASN A 131 -13.51 11.82 -7.20
N ILE A 132 -13.16 10.99 -8.20
CA ILE A 132 -12.32 11.41 -9.33
C ILE A 132 -12.88 12.64 -10.07
N ASP A 133 -14.20 12.75 -10.17
CA ASP A 133 -14.88 13.84 -10.86
C ASP A 133 -15.18 15.05 -9.95
N GLU A 134 -14.99 14.89 -8.63
CA GLU A 134 -15.36 15.92 -7.64
C GLU A 134 -14.14 16.66 -7.07
N VAL A 135 -12.95 16.05 -7.15
CA VAL A 135 -11.74 16.64 -6.57
C VAL A 135 -11.04 17.58 -7.54
N SER A 136 -10.50 18.66 -6.99
CA SER A 136 -9.58 19.52 -7.73
C SER A 136 -8.14 19.09 -7.46
N PRO A 137 -7.30 18.92 -8.50
CA PRO A 137 -5.90 18.56 -8.30
C PRO A 137 -5.17 19.64 -7.50
N VAL A 138 -4.35 19.22 -6.52
CA VAL A 138 -3.45 20.13 -5.79
C VAL A 138 -2.12 20.32 -6.50
N GLY A 139 -1.85 19.54 -7.55
CA GLY A 139 -0.67 19.60 -8.40
C GLY A 139 -0.74 18.60 -9.55
N TYR A 140 0.26 18.64 -10.39
CA TYR A 140 0.38 17.75 -11.55
C TYR A 140 1.72 17.04 -11.53
N LEU A 141 1.75 15.80 -12.04
CA LEU A 141 2.99 15.13 -12.33
C LEU A 141 3.64 15.82 -13.55
N VAL A 142 4.87 16.29 -13.38
CA VAL A 142 5.63 16.87 -14.48
C VAL A 142 5.93 15.81 -15.54
N ASP A 143 6.01 16.25 -16.81
CA ASP A 143 6.39 15.36 -17.89
C ASP A 143 7.87 14.96 -17.79
N PRO A 144 8.25 13.79 -18.35
CA PRO A 144 9.65 13.45 -18.53
C PRO A 144 10.36 14.59 -19.27
N LEU A 145 11.60 14.84 -18.90
CA LEU A 145 12.43 15.71 -19.73
C LEU A 145 12.59 14.98 -21.08
N ASP A 146 12.20 15.65 -22.17
CA ASP A 146 12.49 15.15 -23.50
C ASP A 146 13.96 14.75 -23.54
N ASP A 147 14.26 13.58 -24.13
CA ASP A 147 15.63 13.11 -24.28
C ASP A 147 16.48 14.26 -24.83
N VAL A 148 17.26 14.89 -23.96
CA VAL A 148 18.21 15.90 -24.39
C VAL A 148 19.11 15.18 -25.36
N ALA A 149 18.96 15.52 -26.61
CA ALA A 149 19.68 14.92 -27.73
C ALA A 149 21.12 14.66 -27.29
N THR A 150 21.51 13.38 -27.29
CA THR A 150 22.85 12.90 -27.02
C THR A 150 23.85 13.64 -27.90
N GLY A 151 24.46 14.73 -27.40
CA GLY A 151 25.43 15.50 -28.19
C GLY A 151 25.72 16.90 -27.63
N GLY A 152 25.91 17.04 -26.34
CA GLY A 152 26.40 18.31 -25.76
C GLY A 152 27.18 18.03 -24.49
N GLU A 153 28.45 18.35 -24.47
CA GLU A 153 29.32 18.32 -23.30
C GLU A 153 28.73 19.13 -22.15
N PRO A 154 28.96 18.74 -20.87
CA PRO A 154 28.43 19.47 -19.71
C PRO A 154 29.12 20.83 -19.59
N SER A 155 28.44 21.90 -19.93
CA SER A 155 28.86 23.26 -19.59
C SER A 155 28.65 23.47 -18.09
N SER A 156 29.78 23.59 -17.41
CA SER A 156 29.84 23.99 -16.00
C SER A 156 29.38 25.44 -15.84
N ALA A 157 28.19 25.65 -15.28
CA ALA A 157 27.83 26.92 -14.66
C ALA A 157 26.89 26.64 -13.49
N VAL A 158 27.49 26.56 -12.31
CA VAL A 158 26.78 26.64 -11.03
C VAL A 158 26.53 28.11 -10.77
N ASP A 159 25.29 28.55 -10.86
CA ASP A 159 24.87 29.81 -10.25
C ASP A 159 23.79 29.52 -9.21
N SER A 160 24.11 29.89 -7.98
CA SER A 160 23.28 29.78 -6.81
C SER A 160 22.30 30.97 -6.76
N GLY A 161 21.04 30.68 -6.99
CA GLY A 161 19.99 31.73 -6.88
C GLY A 161 18.57 31.14 -6.91
N GLY A 162 17.91 31.26 -5.75
CA GLY A 162 16.45 31.36 -5.57
C GLY A 162 15.53 30.44 -6.36
N ALA A 163 14.77 29.64 -5.63
CA ALA A 163 13.66 28.86 -6.19
C ALA A 163 12.65 29.76 -6.90
N PRO A 164 12.29 29.53 -8.18
CA PRO A 164 11.20 30.20 -8.82
C PRO A 164 9.85 29.56 -8.49
N ALA A 165 8.84 30.39 -8.25
CA ALA A 165 7.44 29.96 -8.20
C ALA A 165 7.01 29.32 -9.54
N PRO A 166 6.07 28.34 -9.52
CA PRO A 166 5.69 27.61 -10.70
C PRO A 166 4.95 28.51 -11.69
N PRO A 167 5.28 28.45 -13.00
CA PRO A 167 4.51 29.15 -14.01
C PRO A 167 3.18 28.45 -14.25
N ASN A 168 2.13 29.26 -14.37
CA ASN A 168 0.79 28.88 -14.74
C ASN A 168 0.82 28.41 -16.22
N ALA A 169 0.81 27.11 -16.46
CA ALA A 169 0.74 26.54 -17.81
C ALA A 169 -0.58 25.78 -17.98
N GLN A 170 -1.48 26.35 -18.76
CA GLN A 170 -2.61 25.64 -19.32
C GLN A 170 -2.09 24.61 -20.33
N VAL A 171 -2.26 23.32 -20.03
CA VAL A 171 -2.04 22.25 -20.99
C VAL A 171 -3.27 21.36 -21.00
N SER A 172 -3.94 21.34 -22.15
CA SER A 172 -4.98 20.39 -22.49
C SER A 172 -4.32 19.06 -22.87
N GLY A 173 -4.55 18.03 -22.12
CA GLY A 173 -4.08 16.66 -22.40
C GLY A 173 -4.05 15.83 -21.12
N ASP A 174 -4.64 14.67 -21.16
CA ASP A 174 -4.86 13.63 -20.15
C ASP A 174 -4.29 13.91 -18.75
N ALA A 175 -5.17 14.34 -17.85
CA ALA A 175 -4.80 14.76 -16.51
C ALA A 175 -4.62 13.53 -15.59
N SER A 176 -3.37 13.22 -15.25
CA SER A 176 -3.08 12.35 -14.11
C SER A 176 -3.25 13.16 -12.82
N VAL A 177 -4.29 12.86 -12.05
CA VAL A 177 -4.56 13.52 -10.76
C VAL A 177 -3.64 12.96 -9.68
N VAL A 178 -2.84 13.82 -9.08
CA VAL A 178 -2.06 13.47 -7.87
C VAL A 178 -2.80 14.01 -6.66
N THR A 179 -3.29 13.12 -5.83
CA THR A 179 -3.89 13.47 -4.55
C THR A 179 -2.92 13.09 -3.43
N THR A 180 -2.40 14.06 -2.70
CA THR A 180 -1.64 13.82 -1.48
C THR A 180 -2.58 13.96 -0.29
N ALA A 181 -2.94 12.85 0.35
CA ALA A 181 -3.62 12.90 1.64
C ALA A 181 -2.56 13.10 2.74
N SER A 182 -2.64 14.21 3.47
CA SER A 182 -1.87 14.41 4.69
C SER A 182 -2.53 13.62 5.82
N ALA A 183 -1.81 12.69 6.43
CA ALA A 183 -2.25 11.95 7.62
C ALA A 183 -2.34 12.90 8.82
N GLY A 184 -3.44 13.64 8.92
CA GLY A 184 -3.66 14.65 9.97
C GLY A 184 -4.96 14.51 10.76
N ASP A 185 -5.86 13.60 10.38
CA ASP A 185 -7.09 13.35 11.15
C ASP A 185 -7.27 11.84 11.36
N THR A 186 -6.89 11.37 12.55
CA THR A 186 -7.29 10.04 13.01
C THR A 186 -8.82 10.01 13.12
N PRO A 187 -9.52 9.10 12.45
CA PRO A 187 -10.96 8.97 12.62
C PRO A 187 -11.23 8.67 14.10
N ARG A 188 -12.09 9.45 14.70
CA ARG A 188 -12.52 9.30 16.12
C ARG A 188 -13.33 8.02 16.27
N TRP A 189 -12.65 6.90 16.37
CA TRP A 189 -13.23 5.56 16.59
C TRP A 189 -13.76 5.36 18.02
N GLY A 190 -13.81 6.42 18.82
CA GLY A 190 -14.31 6.38 20.18
C GLY A 190 -15.74 5.82 20.33
N TRP A 191 -16.58 5.97 19.32
CA TRP A 191 -17.94 5.43 19.32
C TRP A 191 -18.00 3.91 19.13
N ILE A 192 -17.01 3.30 18.44
CA ILE A 192 -16.94 1.83 18.27
C ILE A 192 -16.63 1.17 19.61
N TRP A 193 -15.72 1.74 20.38
CA TRP A 193 -15.43 1.24 21.73
C TRP A 193 -16.61 1.40 22.68
N ALA A 194 -17.43 2.44 22.52
CA ALA A 194 -18.68 2.61 23.27
C ALA A 194 -19.70 1.52 22.94
N LEU A 195 -19.82 1.11 21.68
CA LEU A 195 -20.70 0.01 21.26
C LEU A 195 -20.21 -1.35 21.77
N VAL A 196 -18.91 -1.61 21.73
CA VAL A 196 -18.32 -2.84 22.28
C VAL A 196 -18.53 -2.92 23.79
N ALA A 197 -18.34 -1.81 24.53
CA ALA A 197 -18.59 -1.76 25.96
C ALA A 197 -20.07 -2.00 26.28
N ALA A 198 -21.00 -1.41 25.53
CA ALA A 198 -22.44 -1.62 25.70
C ALA A 198 -22.86 -3.07 25.46
N MET A 199 -22.25 -3.73 24.44
CA MET A 199 -22.50 -5.14 24.15
C MET A 199 -22.01 -6.06 25.28
N LEU A 200 -20.83 -5.79 25.86
CA LEU A 200 -20.27 -6.56 26.96
C LEU A 200 -21.13 -6.40 28.25
N VAL A 201 -21.62 -5.21 28.55
CA VAL A 201 -22.52 -4.97 29.67
C VAL A 201 -23.84 -5.70 29.47
N GLY A 202 -24.42 -5.67 28.27
CA GLY A 202 -25.62 -6.42 27.92
C GLY A 202 -25.44 -7.93 28.13
N LEU A 203 -24.34 -8.50 27.70
CA LEU A 203 -24.00 -9.92 27.87
C LEU A 203 -23.84 -10.31 29.34
N LEU A 204 -23.22 -9.46 30.17
CA LEU A 204 -23.08 -9.69 31.62
C LEU A 204 -24.43 -9.66 32.32
N LEU A 205 -25.34 -8.78 31.95
CA LEU A 205 -26.69 -8.72 32.52
C LEU A 205 -27.53 -9.95 32.17
N VAL A 206 -27.42 -10.46 30.94
CA VAL A 206 -28.06 -11.71 30.50
C VAL A 206 -27.54 -12.89 31.31
N ILE A 207 -26.21 -13.00 31.49
CA ILE A 207 -25.60 -14.07 32.29
C ILE A 207 -26.00 -13.99 33.75
N ALA A 208 -26.06 -12.79 34.33
CA ALA A 208 -26.55 -12.58 35.71
C ALA A 208 -28.02 -12.95 35.85
N GLY A 209 -28.88 -12.58 34.89
CA GLY A 209 -30.30 -12.95 34.85
C GLY A 209 -30.52 -14.47 34.76
N LEU A 210 -29.74 -15.17 33.93
CA LEU A 210 -29.83 -16.63 33.82
C LEU A 210 -29.30 -17.36 35.06
N ARG A 211 -28.36 -16.77 35.83
CA ARG A 211 -27.90 -17.30 37.11
C ARG A 211 -28.95 -17.11 38.22
N SER A 212 -29.71 -16.03 38.24
CA SER A 212 -30.76 -15.78 39.22
C SER A 212 -31.98 -16.69 39.02
N LEU A 213 -32.23 -17.20 37.83
CA LEU A 213 -33.29 -18.17 37.51
C LEU A 213 -32.94 -19.61 37.92
N ARG A 214 -31.69 -19.92 38.21
CA ARG A 214 -31.27 -21.19 38.81
C ARG A 214 -31.26 -21.06 40.35
N GLY A 215 -32.42 -21.16 40.94
CA GLY A 215 -32.58 -21.20 42.39
C GLY A 215 -31.85 -22.40 43.04
N PRO A 216 -31.50 -22.31 44.36
CA PRO A 216 -30.77 -23.34 45.04
C PRO A 216 -31.61 -24.63 45.12
N GLY A 217 -31.10 -25.70 44.53
CA GLY A 217 -31.69 -27.04 44.58
C GLY A 217 -31.84 -27.50 46.03
N SER A 218 -33.07 -27.76 46.40
CA SER A 218 -33.50 -28.33 47.67
C SER A 218 -32.74 -29.65 47.97
N GLY A 219 -31.88 -29.63 49.00
CA GLY A 219 -31.28 -30.81 49.57
C GLY A 219 -32.32 -31.61 50.38
N GLY A 220 -32.81 -32.70 49.82
CA GLY A 220 -33.67 -33.67 50.50
C GLY A 220 -32.86 -34.58 51.43
N GLY A 221 -33.16 -34.53 52.73
CA GLY A 221 -32.55 -35.32 53.76
C GLY A 221 -32.84 -36.82 53.65
N GLY A 222 -31.82 -37.61 53.69
CA GLY A 222 -31.89 -39.07 53.82
C GLY A 222 -32.02 -39.51 55.27
N ARG A 223 -33.15 -40.07 55.58
CA ARG A 223 -33.48 -40.67 56.87
C ARG A 223 -32.78 -42.04 57.00
N ARG A 224 -31.94 -42.22 58.01
CA ARG A 224 -31.46 -43.53 58.48
C ARG A 224 -32.62 -44.33 59.05
N MET A 225 -32.74 -45.63 58.73
CA MET A 225 -33.37 -46.63 59.59
C MET A 225 -32.46 -47.82 59.77
N ARG A 226 -32.30 -48.16 61.07
CA ARG A 226 -31.66 -49.39 61.55
C ARG A 226 -32.61 -50.59 61.39
N SER A 227 -32.08 -51.70 61.12
CA SER A 227 -32.20 -53.01 61.79
C SER A 227 -31.46 -54.07 60.98
#